data_f45085ddac3e8b2fdc95a446587b1ac7
#
_entry.id   f45085ddac3e8b2fdc95a446587b1ac7
#
_cell.length_a   1.000
_cell.length_b   1.000
_cell.length_c   1.000
_cell.angle_alpha   90.00
_cell.angle_beta   90.00
_cell.angle_gamma   90.00
#
_symmetry.space_group_name_H-M   'P 1'
#
loop_
_entity.id
_entity.type
_entity.pdbx_description
1 polymer ?
#
loop_
_entity_poly.entity_id
_entity_poly.type
_entity_poly.pdbx_seq_one_letter_code
_entity_poly.pdbx_strand_id
1 'polypeptide(L)'
;MIAKNYELINTNNKKIDFTRISDKSIPMYWATILYFTKSEMAKTIFDLTSHIKENYEYYRTVYDITESKFRTDYAFSIAVHMLRGFRESTVWPKELPGDMWVSTDKDILLDIKDENVQMLAHIDYDYLAVKLTANNIHVMNKFSLNEFIDKEFSNV
;
A
#
# COMPACT_ATOMS: atom_id res chain seq x y z
N MET A 1 1.17 -4.61 -6.82
CA MET A 1 0.92 -3.29 -7.41
C MET A 1 2.05 -2.38 -7.09
N ILE A 2 2.32 -1.56 -7.99
CA ILE A 2 3.42 -0.66 -7.86
C ILE A 2 2.90 0.70 -8.21
N ALA A 3 2.79 1.51 -7.19
CA ALA A 3 2.36 2.87 -7.35
C ALA A 3 3.56 3.72 -7.78
N LYS A 4 3.59 4.08 -9.03
CA LYS A 4 4.35 5.21 -9.47
C LYS A 4 3.38 6.37 -9.68
N ASN A 5 3.55 7.45 -8.96
CA ASN A 5 2.65 8.61 -8.96
C ASN A 5 1.23 8.27 -8.50
N TYR A 6 1.13 7.51 -7.43
CA TYR A 6 -0.17 7.08 -6.93
C TYR A 6 -0.81 8.21 -6.12
N GLU A 7 -1.98 8.64 -6.55
CA GLU A 7 -2.83 9.46 -5.71
C GLU A 7 -3.55 8.56 -4.71
N LEU A 8 -3.10 8.57 -3.47
CA LEU A 8 -3.84 7.97 -2.38
C LEU A 8 -4.88 8.97 -1.91
N ILE A 9 -6.13 8.58 -1.99
CA ILE A 9 -7.23 9.36 -1.46
C ILE A 9 -7.65 8.70 -0.16
N ASN A 10 -7.52 9.40 0.96
CA ASN A 10 -8.10 8.98 2.21
C ASN A 10 -9.58 9.40 2.28
N THR A 11 -10.31 8.95 3.30
CA THR A 11 -11.72 9.30 3.50
C THR A 11 -11.96 10.81 3.66
N ASN A 12 -10.92 11.59 3.91
CA ASN A 12 -10.97 13.06 3.96
C ASN A 12 -10.70 13.71 2.59
N ASN A 13 -10.72 12.95 1.49
CA ASN A 13 -10.41 13.41 0.13
C ASN A 13 -9.02 14.09 0.00
N LYS A 14 -8.10 13.82 0.92
CA LYS A 14 -6.73 14.31 0.81
C LYS A 14 -5.94 13.36 -0.08
N LYS A 15 -5.42 13.88 -1.16
CA LYS A 15 -4.45 13.18 -1.99
C LYS A 15 -3.13 13.09 -1.24
N ILE A 16 -2.62 11.88 -1.09
CA ILE A 16 -1.30 11.64 -0.52
C ILE A 16 -0.40 11.22 -1.66
N ASP A 17 0.58 12.04 -1.96
CA ASP A 17 1.57 11.75 -2.99
C ASP A 17 2.78 11.05 -2.34
N PHE A 18 2.92 9.76 -2.59
CA PHE A 18 4.09 8.98 -2.18
C PHE A 18 4.98 8.75 -3.38
N THR A 19 5.83 9.70 -3.66
CA THR A 19 6.68 9.65 -4.85
C THR A 19 8.03 8.98 -4.62
N ARG A 20 8.58 9.08 -3.40
CA ARG A 20 9.93 8.59 -3.08
C ARG A 20 10.02 7.97 -1.69
N ILE A 21 11.00 7.09 -1.47
CA ILE A 21 11.30 6.48 -0.15
C ILE A 21 11.80 7.54 0.83
N SER A 22 12.61 8.46 0.34
CA SER A 22 13.09 9.66 1.05
C SER A 22 13.29 10.79 0.05
N ASP A 23 13.49 12.01 0.50
CA ASP A 23 13.63 13.21 -0.35
C ASP A 23 14.75 13.08 -1.40
N LYS A 24 15.77 12.29 -1.12
CA LYS A 24 16.96 12.13 -1.95
C LYS A 24 17.10 10.74 -2.56
N SER A 25 16.10 9.88 -2.39
CA SER A 25 16.19 8.47 -2.74
C SER A 25 15.35 8.12 -3.99
N ILE A 26 15.06 6.84 -4.13
CA ILE A 26 14.40 6.24 -5.28
C ILE A 26 12.88 6.36 -5.22
N PRO A 27 12.17 6.20 -6.34
CA PRO A 27 10.72 6.11 -6.36
C PRO A 27 10.21 5.02 -5.42
N MET A 28 9.17 5.33 -4.66
CA MET A 28 8.49 4.37 -3.81
C MET A 28 7.38 3.68 -4.58
N TYR A 29 7.34 2.36 -4.45
CA TYR A 29 6.27 1.53 -4.93
C TYR A 29 5.46 1.01 -3.75
N TRP A 30 4.18 1.29 -3.74
CA TRP A 30 3.32 0.84 -2.66
C TRP A 30 2.94 -0.63 -2.85
N ALA A 31 3.47 -1.49 -2.00
CA ALA A 31 3.41 -2.95 -2.14
C ALA A 31 2.24 -3.58 -1.38
N THR A 32 1.14 -2.85 -1.17
CA THR A 32 -0.05 -3.39 -0.50
C THR A 32 -0.75 -4.47 -1.33
N ILE A 33 -0.81 -4.28 -2.65
CA ILE A 33 -1.35 -5.26 -3.58
C ILE A 33 -0.35 -5.44 -4.71
N LEU A 34 0.09 -6.68 -4.93
CA LEU A 34 1.00 -7.05 -6.00
C LEU A 34 0.33 -8.08 -6.89
N TYR A 35 0.27 -7.77 -8.18
CA TYR A 35 -0.09 -8.75 -9.20
C TYR A 35 1.16 -9.15 -9.97
N PHE A 36 1.41 -10.44 -10.07
CA PHE A 36 2.57 -10.96 -10.77
C PHE A 36 2.25 -12.28 -11.48
N THR A 37 2.99 -12.58 -12.53
CA THR A 37 3.02 -13.90 -13.16
C THR A 37 4.13 -14.73 -12.52
N LYS A 38 3.90 -16.02 -12.37
CA LYS A 38 4.92 -16.95 -11.86
C LYS A 38 6.07 -17.02 -12.88
N SER A 39 7.20 -16.40 -12.55
CA SER A 39 8.38 -16.28 -13.41
C SER A 39 9.65 -16.16 -12.57
N GLU A 40 10.80 -16.41 -13.15
CA GLU A 40 12.10 -16.21 -12.50
C GLU A 40 12.30 -14.76 -12.05
N MET A 41 11.81 -13.80 -12.82
CA MET A 41 11.84 -12.39 -12.44
C MET A 41 11.04 -12.13 -11.16
N ALA A 42 9.82 -12.66 -11.06
CA ALA A 42 9.00 -12.50 -9.86
C ALA A 42 9.68 -13.15 -8.65
N LYS A 43 10.22 -14.36 -8.84
CA LYS A 43 10.99 -15.06 -7.80
C LYS A 43 12.15 -14.19 -7.31
N THR A 44 12.96 -13.66 -8.22
CA THR A 44 14.11 -12.83 -7.88
C THR A 44 13.72 -11.57 -7.11
N ILE A 45 12.58 -10.93 -7.46
CA ILE A 45 12.06 -9.78 -6.71
C ILE A 45 11.73 -10.16 -5.27
N PHE A 46 11.03 -11.26 -5.06
CA PHE A 46 10.66 -11.68 -3.71
C PHE A 46 11.87 -12.15 -2.89
N ASP A 47 12.82 -12.84 -3.51
CA ASP A 47 14.08 -13.24 -2.85
C ASP A 47 14.88 -12.00 -2.42
N LEU A 48 15.00 -10.99 -3.30
CA LEU A 48 15.66 -9.72 -2.97
C LEU A 48 14.89 -8.95 -1.89
N THR A 49 13.57 -8.92 -1.93
CA THR A 49 12.76 -8.27 -0.90
C THR A 49 13.00 -8.92 0.48
N SER A 50 13.10 -10.25 0.54
CA SER A 50 13.44 -10.99 1.76
C SER A 50 14.85 -10.67 2.23
N HIS A 51 15.83 -10.67 1.32
CA HIS A 51 17.20 -10.32 1.65
C HIS A 51 17.32 -8.89 2.20
N ILE A 52 16.60 -7.93 1.62
CA ILE A 52 16.58 -6.54 2.10
C ILE A 52 15.96 -6.46 3.49
N LYS A 53 14.90 -7.24 3.76
CA LYS A 53 14.31 -7.33 5.10
C LYS A 53 15.31 -7.82 6.14
N GLU A 54 16.05 -8.87 5.82
CA GLU A 54 17.06 -9.47 6.72
C GLU A 54 18.24 -8.51 6.98
N ASN A 55 18.52 -7.62 6.03
CA ASN A 55 19.62 -6.65 6.09
C ASN A 55 19.10 -5.19 6.13
N TYR A 56 17.95 -4.96 6.75
CA TYR A 56 17.24 -3.69 6.66
C TYR A 56 18.07 -2.49 7.12
N GLU A 57 18.82 -2.58 8.20
CA GLU A 57 19.66 -1.50 8.72
C GLU A 57 20.73 -1.04 7.72
N TYR A 58 21.32 -1.96 6.97
CA TYR A 58 22.25 -1.61 5.89
C TYR A 58 21.52 -0.83 4.78
N TYR A 59 20.41 -1.38 4.28
CA TYR A 59 19.68 -0.76 3.18
C TYR A 59 19.05 0.57 3.54
N ARG A 60 18.55 0.73 4.78
CA ARG A 60 18.01 2.02 5.21
C ARG A 60 19.08 3.10 5.25
N THR A 61 20.31 2.76 5.61
CA THR A 61 21.44 3.69 5.56
C THR A 61 21.79 4.07 4.13
N VAL A 62 21.90 3.08 3.23
CA VAL A 62 22.26 3.32 1.82
C VAL A 62 21.22 4.18 1.11
N TYR A 63 19.93 3.99 1.42
CA TYR A 63 18.82 4.69 0.77
C TYR A 63 18.27 5.89 1.57
N ASP A 64 18.98 6.32 2.61
CA ASP A 64 18.62 7.48 3.45
C ASP A 64 17.19 7.38 4.02
N ILE A 65 16.81 6.18 4.49
CA ILE A 65 15.49 5.93 5.07
C ILE A 65 15.52 6.26 6.55
N THR A 66 14.75 7.26 6.95
CA THR A 66 14.68 7.72 8.36
C THR A 66 13.83 6.79 9.23
N GLU A 67 12.85 6.08 8.63
CA GLU A 67 11.97 5.15 9.33
C GLU A 67 12.73 3.92 9.82
N SER A 68 12.74 3.69 11.13
CA SER A 68 13.42 2.53 11.74
C SER A 68 12.64 1.22 11.59
N LYS A 69 11.31 1.30 11.45
CA LYS A 69 10.49 0.12 11.27
C LYS A 69 10.58 -0.37 9.84
N PHE A 70 10.76 -1.68 9.69
CA PHE A 70 10.71 -2.31 8.39
C PHE A 70 9.36 -2.08 7.70
N ARG A 71 9.41 -1.70 6.42
CA ARG A 71 8.25 -1.59 5.55
C ARG A 71 8.49 -2.38 4.27
N THR A 72 7.51 -3.21 3.92
CA THR A 72 7.55 -4.00 2.68
C THR A 72 7.64 -3.10 1.44
N ASP A 73 6.99 -1.93 1.47
CA ASP A 73 7.05 -0.96 0.38
C ASP A 73 8.48 -0.52 0.07
N TYR A 74 9.26 -0.24 1.10
CA TYR A 74 10.67 0.16 0.94
C TYR A 74 11.51 -0.98 0.40
N ALA A 75 11.40 -2.17 0.99
CA ALA A 75 12.17 -3.32 0.55
C ALA A 75 11.85 -3.72 -0.88
N PHE A 76 10.56 -3.70 -1.25
CA PHE A 76 10.13 -3.97 -2.61
C PHE A 76 10.66 -2.92 -3.59
N SER A 77 10.59 -1.64 -3.25
CA SER A 77 11.09 -0.54 -4.09
C SER A 77 12.59 -0.66 -4.33
N ILE A 78 13.35 -1.00 -3.29
CA ILE A 78 14.80 -1.24 -3.38
C ILE A 78 15.09 -2.46 -4.26
N ALA A 79 14.36 -3.57 -4.08
CA ALA A 79 14.52 -4.78 -4.90
C ALA A 79 14.30 -4.49 -6.39
N VAL A 80 13.25 -3.73 -6.71
CA VAL A 80 12.96 -3.28 -8.07
C VAL A 80 14.10 -2.41 -8.63
N HIS A 81 14.61 -1.48 -7.83
CA HIS A 81 15.72 -0.60 -8.23
C HIS A 81 17.00 -1.41 -8.50
N MET A 82 17.34 -2.35 -7.65
CA MET A 82 18.50 -3.23 -7.85
C MET A 82 18.39 -4.06 -9.13
N LEU A 83 17.23 -4.68 -9.38
CA LEU A 83 16.98 -5.46 -10.59
C LEU A 83 17.08 -4.67 -11.87
N ARG A 84 16.87 -3.38 -11.79
CA ARG A 84 17.01 -2.47 -12.94
C ARG A 84 18.41 -1.89 -13.08
N GLY A 85 19.39 -2.48 -12.43
CA GLY A 85 20.77 -2.00 -12.49
C GLY A 85 20.94 -0.62 -11.86
N PHE A 86 20.21 -0.35 -10.79
CA PHE A 86 20.23 0.91 -10.04
C PHE A 86 19.77 2.11 -10.86
N ARG A 87 18.80 1.90 -11.76
CA ARG A 87 18.21 2.95 -12.59
C ARG A 87 16.73 3.12 -12.31
N GLU A 88 16.27 4.35 -12.29
CA GLU A 88 14.84 4.66 -12.27
C GLU A 88 14.19 4.24 -13.59
N SER A 89 12.95 3.76 -13.51
CA SER A 89 12.18 3.40 -14.68
C SER A 89 10.76 3.93 -14.60
N THR A 90 10.28 4.40 -15.74
CA THR A 90 8.91 4.84 -15.90
C THR A 90 7.99 3.75 -16.49
N VAL A 91 8.56 2.64 -16.96
CA VAL A 91 7.85 1.63 -17.74
C VAL A 91 7.47 0.42 -16.91
N TRP A 92 8.20 0.15 -15.85
CA TRP A 92 8.01 -1.02 -15.02
C TRP A 92 8.44 -0.72 -13.57
N PRO A 93 7.73 -1.16 -12.60
CA PRO A 93 6.51 -1.97 -12.70
C PRO A 93 5.30 -1.16 -13.16
N LYS A 94 4.29 -1.82 -13.72
CA LYS A 94 3.06 -1.15 -14.17
C LYS A 94 2.11 -0.93 -13.01
N GLU A 95 1.41 0.18 -13.07
CA GLU A 95 0.33 0.48 -12.12
C GLU A 95 -0.85 -0.47 -12.31
N LEU A 96 -1.55 -0.80 -11.24
CA LEU A 96 -2.85 -1.43 -11.36
C LEU A 96 -3.88 -0.40 -11.83
N PRO A 97 -4.83 -0.82 -12.66
CA PRO A 97 -5.90 0.07 -13.07
C PRO A 97 -6.82 0.39 -11.87
N GLY A 98 -7.36 1.59 -11.89
CA GLY A 98 -8.32 2.07 -10.89
C GLY A 98 -7.67 2.85 -9.73
N ASP A 99 -8.52 3.57 -9.03
CA ASP A 99 -8.14 4.35 -7.86
C ASP A 99 -8.13 3.46 -6.61
N MET A 100 -7.31 3.84 -5.63
CA MET A 100 -7.32 3.22 -4.32
C MET A 100 -7.73 4.23 -3.26
N TRP A 101 -8.71 3.85 -2.46
CA TRP A 101 -9.10 4.56 -1.26
C TRP A 101 -8.31 4.02 -0.07
N VAL A 102 -7.78 4.92 0.75
CA VAL A 102 -7.10 4.56 1.99
C VAL A 102 -7.87 5.16 3.16
N SER A 103 -8.39 4.29 4.02
CA SER A 103 -9.00 4.73 5.27
C SER A 103 -7.93 5.12 6.30
N THR A 104 -8.33 5.87 7.31
CA THR A 104 -7.50 6.09 8.49
C THR A 104 -7.70 4.94 9.50
N ASP A 105 -6.86 4.86 10.53
CA ASP A 105 -7.00 3.92 11.63
C ASP A 105 -8.21 4.21 12.54
N LYS A 106 -8.81 5.39 12.42
CA LYS A 106 -10.01 5.83 13.12
C LYS A 106 -11.30 5.57 12.37
N ASP A 107 -11.22 5.41 11.04
CA ASP A 107 -12.40 5.12 10.21
C ASP A 107 -12.92 3.71 10.52
N ILE A 108 -14.23 3.56 10.56
CA ILE A 108 -14.88 2.30 10.90
C ILE A 108 -15.53 1.71 9.65
N LEU A 109 -15.10 0.53 9.25
CA LEU A 109 -15.75 -0.23 8.20
C LEU A 109 -17.07 -0.77 8.71
N LEU A 110 -18.18 -0.48 8.01
CA LEU A 110 -19.51 -0.94 8.37
C LEU A 110 -19.95 -2.12 7.52
N ASP A 111 -19.77 -2.02 6.20
CA ASP A 111 -20.25 -3.01 5.27
C ASP A 111 -19.49 -2.93 3.92
N ILE A 112 -19.42 -4.08 3.25
CA ILE A 112 -18.96 -4.18 1.86
C ILE A 112 -20.01 -4.99 1.10
N LYS A 113 -20.71 -4.35 0.20
CA LYS A 113 -21.74 -5.01 -0.60
C LYS A 113 -21.65 -4.58 -2.05
N ASP A 114 -21.55 -5.57 -2.93
CA ASP A 114 -21.29 -5.36 -4.35
C ASP A 114 -20.00 -4.54 -4.54
N GLU A 115 -20.08 -3.41 -5.25
CA GLU A 115 -18.96 -2.49 -5.44
C GLU A 115 -18.98 -1.31 -4.44
N ASN A 116 -19.79 -1.39 -3.39
CA ASN A 116 -19.98 -0.31 -2.43
C ASN A 116 -19.37 -0.66 -1.08
N VAL A 117 -18.63 0.29 -0.54
CA VAL A 117 -18.06 0.23 0.80
C VAL A 117 -18.75 1.29 1.67
N GLN A 118 -19.32 0.88 2.79
CA GLN A 118 -19.92 1.77 3.76
C GLN A 118 -18.99 1.92 4.95
N MET A 119 -18.71 3.15 5.32
CA MET A 119 -17.80 3.48 6.42
C MET A 119 -18.34 4.63 7.27
N LEU A 120 -17.91 4.69 8.51
CA LEU A 120 -17.93 5.91 9.30
C LEU A 120 -16.54 6.56 9.17
N ALA A 121 -16.45 7.65 8.47
CA ALA A 121 -15.24 8.44 8.34
C ALA A 121 -15.08 9.35 9.56
N HIS A 122 -13.91 9.31 10.20
CA HIS A 122 -13.58 10.21 11.30
C HIS A 122 -13.09 11.54 10.74
N ILE A 123 -13.88 12.59 10.92
CA ILE A 123 -13.57 13.94 10.45
C ILE A 123 -13.57 14.88 11.66
N ASP A 124 -12.42 15.52 11.89
CA ASP A 124 -12.16 16.36 13.06
C ASP A 124 -12.39 15.60 14.38
N TYR A 125 -13.56 15.72 15.00
CA TYR A 125 -13.92 15.04 16.26
C TYR A 125 -15.24 14.25 16.14
N ASP A 126 -15.73 14.06 14.92
CA ASP A 126 -17.02 13.44 14.65
C ASP A 126 -16.93 12.33 13.60
N TYR A 127 -18.00 11.57 13.45
CA TYR A 127 -18.11 10.50 12.48
C TYR A 127 -19.17 10.84 11.44
N LEU A 128 -18.79 10.75 10.17
CA LEU A 128 -19.69 10.91 9.05
C LEU A 128 -19.87 9.58 8.33
N ALA A 129 -21.13 9.17 8.12
CA ALA A 129 -21.43 8.02 7.28
C ALA A 129 -21.10 8.35 5.81
N VAL A 130 -20.24 7.56 5.21
CA VAL A 130 -19.85 7.70 3.80
C VAL A 130 -20.08 6.38 3.06
N LYS A 131 -20.48 6.51 1.81
CA LYS A 131 -20.58 5.39 0.88
C LYS A 131 -19.60 5.64 -0.25
N LEU A 132 -18.69 4.70 -0.43
CA LEU A 132 -17.67 4.74 -1.47
C LEU A 132 -18.00 3.68 -2.52
N THR A 133 -17.93 4.07 -3.78
CA THR A 133 -17.84 3.11 -4.87
C THR A 133 -16.37 3.09 -5.28
N ALA A 134 -15.68 2.00 -5.01
CA ALA A 134 -14.25 1.90 -5.23
C ALA A 134 -13.85 0.52 -5.72
N ASN A 135 -12.93 0.47 -6.67
CA ASN A 135 -12.34 -0.78 -7.14
C ASN A 135 -11.39 -1.38 -6.11
N ASN A 136 -10.73 -0.52 -5.32
CA ASN A 136 -9.76 -0.94 -4.31
C ASN A 136 -9.89 -0.07 -3.06
N ILE A 137 -9.85 -0.71 -1.89
CA ILE A 137 -9.81 -0.01 -0.61
C ILE A 137 -8.76 -0.64 0.31
N HIS A 138 -7.98 0.20 0.97
CA HIS A 138 -7.06 -0.20 2.03
C HIS A 138 -7.64 0.21 3.38
N VAL A 139 -8.11 -0.76 4.14
CA VAL A 139 -8.68 -0.52 5.48
C VAL A 139 -7.56 -0.54 6.52
N MET A 140 -7.30 0.61 7.15
CA MET A 140 -6.28 0.76 8.19
C MET A 140 -6.79 0.31 9.57
N ASN A 141 -8.06 0.54 9.89
CA ASN A 141 -8.66 0.08 11.14
C ASN A 141 -8.88 -1.44 11.11
N LYS A 142 -7.94 -2.17 11.69
CA LYS A 142 -7.97 -3.65 11.70
C LYS A 142 -9.05 -4.22 12.62
N PHE A 143 -9.48 -3.47 13.62
CA PHE A 143 -10.59 -3.90 14.51
C PHE A 143 -11.90 -3.95 13.72
N SER A 144 -12.28 -2.86 13.05
CA SER A 144 -13.52 -2.84 12.27
C SER A 144 -13.48 -3.81 11.09
N LEU A 145 -12.30 -4.04 10.50
CA LEU A 145 -12.13 -5.06 9.47
C LEU A 145 -12.35 -6.47 10.02
N ASN A 146 -11.83 -6.79 11.19
CA ASN A 146 -12.05 -8.09 11.82
C ASN A 146 -13.51 -8.28 12.23
N GLU A 147 -14.15 -7.27 12.80
CA GLU A 147 -15.59 -7.32 13.13
C GLU A 147 -16.44 -7.57 11.87
N PHE A 148 -16.11 -6.93 10.75
CA PHE A 148 -16.78 -7.19 9.47
C PHE A 148 -16.57 -8.64 9.02
N ILE A 149 -15.33 -9.13 9.05
CA ILE A 149 -14.99 -10.50 8.66
C ILE A 149 -15.74 -11.51 9.55
N ASP A 150 -15.72 -11.33 10.86
CA ASP A 150 -16.39 -12.22 11.80
C ASP A 150 -17.90 -12.25 11.56
N LYS A 151 -18.53 -11.11 11.28
CA LYS A 151 -19.94 -11.01 10.97
C LYS A 151 -20.30 -11.75 9.67
N GLU A 152 -19.51 -11.58 8.61
CA GLU A 152 -19.80 -12.17 7.30
C GLU A 152 -19.53 -13.69 7.27
N PHE A 153 -18.50 -14.15 7.95
CA PHE A 153 -18.07 -15.56 7.90
C PHE A 153 -18.51 -16.43 9.10
N SER A 154 -19.09 -15.84 10.16
CA SER A 154 -19.69 -16.62 11.26
C SER A 154 -21.05 -17.22 10.93
N ASN A 155 -21.63 -16.87 9.78
CA ASN A 155 -22.93 -17.37 9.32
C ASN A 155 -22.79 -18.44 8.22
N VAL A 156 -21.62 -18.96 8.00
CA VAL A 156 -21.30 -20.08 7.09
C VAL A 156 -20.86 -21.33 7.90
#